data_f32156514da3b6ed1ec4b642ab7d764b
#
_entry.id   f32156514da3b6ed1ec4b642ab7d764b
#
_cell.length_a   1.000
_cell.length_b   1.000
_cell.length_c   1.000
_cell.angle_alpha   90.00
_cell.angle_beta   90.00
_cell.angle_gamma   90.00
#
_symmetry.space_group_name_H-M   'P 1'
#
loop_
_entity.id
_entity.type
_entity.pdbx_description
1 polymer ?
#
loop_
_entity_poly.entity_id
_entity_poly.type
_entity_poly.pdbx_seq_one_letter_code
_entity_poly.pdbx_strand_id
1 'polypeptide(L)'
;YWNDTHQLNIYLDDYHGQLDAHLGAHVPGTEMITELYVPREHLAAFMAAVREDFLRHQVDFIYGTIRLIRKDEDAFLAWARDDYACVIFNLHVDHHANGLARARTDFQRLIDRAIEFDGSYFLTYHRFARRDQLLRCYPQMPEFLRRKRAFDPEQRFSSDWHRHQVA
;
A
#
# COMPACT_ATOMS: atom_id res chain seq x y z
N TYR A 1 -5.95 -14.88 -22.16
CA TYR A 1 -5.47 -14.06 -21.03
C TYR A 1 -6.28 -14.27 -19.74
N TRP A 2 -7.38 -14.98 -19.79
CA TRP A 2 -8.23 -15.33 -18.65
C TRP A 2 -8.14 -16.82 -18.36
N ASN A 3 -6.96 -17.36 -18.49
CA ASN A 3 -6.70 -18.76 -18.18
C ASN A 3 -5.90 -18.82 -16.87
N ASP A 4 -6.44 -19.47 -15.88
CA ASP A 4 -5.86 -19.61 -14.55
C ASP A 4 -4.47 -20.28 -14.59
N THR A 5 -4.14 -20.98 -15.67
CA THR A 5 -2.82 -21.57 -15.87
C THR A 5 -1.68 -20.57 -16.14
N HIS A 6 -1.97 -19.29 -16.27
CA HIS A 6 -0.98 -18.22 -16.43
C HIS A 6 -0.64 -17.49 -15.12
N GLN A 7 -1.24 -17.86 -14.02
CA GLN A 7 -0.89 -17.33 -12.69
C GLN A 7 0.32 -18.08 -12.14
N LEU A 8 1.37 -17.37 -11.74
CA LEU A 8 2.59 -18.00 -11.21
C LEU A 8 2.33 -18.92 -10.02
N ASN A 9 1.39 -18.56 -9.16
CA ASN A 9 1.00 -19.36 -8.00
C ASN A 9 0.34 -20.70 -8.33
N ILE A 10 -0.08 -20.93 -9.56
CA ILE A 10 -0.63 -22.22 -10.01
C ILE A 10 0.50 -23.19 -10.36
N TYR A 11 1.68 -22.70 -10.69
CA TYR A 11 2.84 -23.52 -11.06
C TYR A 11 3.66 -24.01 -9.87
N LEU A 12 3.38 -23.48 -8.68
CA LEU A 12 4.09 -23.83 -7.46
C LEU A 12 3.06 -24.30 -6.44
N ASP A 13 2.88 -25.62 -6.38
CA ASP A 13 2.12 -26.23 -5.30
C ASP A 13 2.76 -25.80 -3.98
N ASP A 14 1.92 -25.27 -3.05
CA ASP A 14 2.37 -24.81 -1.75
C ASP A 14 3.47 -23.73 -1.80
N TYR A 15 3.24 -22.68 -2.61
CA TYR A 15 4.19 -21.55 -2.76
C TYR A 15 4.61 -20.96 -1.39
N HIS A 16 3.66 -20.73 -0.49
CA HIS A 16 3.95 -20.15 0.83
C HIS A 16 4.80 -21.10 1.69
N GLY A 17 4.49 -22.39 1.70
CA GLY A 17 5.28 -23.37 2.42
C GLY A 17 6.72 -23.50 1.89
N GLN A 18 6.90 -23.40 0.58
CA GLN A 18 8.23 -23.39 -0.03
C GLN A 18 9.00 -22.11 0.29
N LEU A 19 8.31 -20.96 0.28
CA LEU A 19 8.91 -19.67 0.65
C LEU A 19 9.31 -19.67 2.12
N ASP A 20 8.42 -20.10 3.02
CA ASP A 20 8.68 -20.20 4.44
C ASP A 20 9.89 -21.12 4.73
N ALA A 21 9.96 -22.26 4.05
CA ALA A 21 11.08 -23.17 4.16
C ALA A 21 12.39 -22.54 3.67
N HIS A 22 12.35 -21.79 2.56
CA HIS A 22 13.52 -21.09 2.01
C HIS A 22 14.01 -19.95 2.93
N LEU A 23 13.10 -19.23 3.54
CA LEU A 23 13.38 -18.15 4.49
C LEU A 23 13.74 -18.67 5.89
N GLY A 24 13.58 -19.96 6.15
CA GLY A 24 13.72 -20.55 7.49
C GLY A 24 12.65 -20.03 8.45
N ALA A 25 11.46 -19.69 7.94
CA ALA A 25 10.38 -19.15 8.73
C ALA A 25 9.86 -20.18 9.75
N HIS A 26 9.64 -19.74 10.98
CA HIS A 26 9.10 -20.56 12.06
C HIS A 26 7.62 -20.31 12.35
N VAL A 27 7.04 -19.31 11.67
CA VAL A 27 5.63 -18.93 11.75
C VAL A 27 5.09 -18.68 10.35
N PRO A 28 3.80 -18.94 10.11
CA PRO A 28 3.18 -18.58 8.83
C PRO A 28 3.31 -17.10 8.52
N GLY A 29 3.53 -16.76 7.27
CA GLY A 29 3.62 -15.40 6.78
C GLY A 29 2.75 -15.15 5.56
N THR A 30 2.67 -13.91 5.13
CA THR A 30 1.99 -13.47 3.92
C THR A 30 2.74 -12.29 3.32
N GLU A 31 2.79 -12.24 1.99
CA GLU A 31 3.26 -11.05 1.29
C GLU A 31 2.15 -10.00 1.29
N MET A 32 2.49 -8.81 1.80
CA MET A 32 1.60 -7.65 1.76
C MET A 32 2.13 -6.60 0.79
N ILE A 33 1.24 -6.13 -0.07
CA ILE A 33 1.55 -5.12 -1.08
C ILE A 33 1.26 -3.73 -0.52
N THR A 34 2.18 -2.80 -0.74
CA THR A 34 1.92 -1.36 -0.67
C THR A 34 2.26 -0.70 -2.00
N GLU A 35 1.51 0.33 -2.35
CA GLU A 35 1.70 1.10 -3.57
C GLU A 35 1.80 2.58 -3.21
N LEU A 36 2.90 3.20 -3.63
CA LEU A 36 3.26 4.57 -3.33
C LEU A 36 3.44 5.35 -4.63
N TYR A 37 3.13 6.61 -4.60
CA TYR A 37 3.18 7.51 -5.75
C TYR A 37 4.09 8.67 -5.42
N VAL A 38 5.03 8.98 -6.32
CA VAL A 38 5.87 10.18 -6.22
C VAL A 38 5.97 10.83 -7.60
N PRO A 39 6.14 12.17 -7.70
CA PRO A 39 6.47 12.82 -8.95
C PRO A 39 7.65 12.12 -9.64
N ARG A 40 7.60 11.98 -10.97
CA ARG A 40 8.59 11.19 -11.71
C ARG A 40 10.02 11.68 -11.51
N GLU A 41 10.20 12.99 -11.39
CA GLU A 41 11.47 13.62 -11.11
C GLU A 41 12.04 13.25 -9.73
N HIS A 42 11.20 12.92 -8.78
CA HIS A 42 11.60 12.53 -7.42
C HIS A 42 11.88 11.02 -7.27
N LEU A 43 11.59 10.21 -8.29
CA LEU A 43 11.69 8.74 -8.19
C LEU A 43 13.07 8.27 -7.69
N ALA A 44 14.16 8.78 -8.27
CA ALA A 44 15.49 8.32 -7.89
C ALA A 44 15.84 8.67 -6.44
N ALA A 45 15.51 9.87 -5.99
CA ALA A 45 15.75 10.32 -4.61
C ALA A 45 14.86 9.55 -3.62
N PHE A 46 13.59 9.34 -3.96
CA PHE A 46 12.66 8.51 -3.17
C PHE A 46 13.18 7.09 -3.01
N MET A 47 13.62 6.44 -4.10
CA MET A 47 14.16 5.08 -4.04
C MET A 47 15.44 4.99 -3.20
N ALA A 48 16.30 6.01 -3.25
CA ALA A 48 17.47 6.07 -2.38
C ALA A 48 17.08 6.16 -0.88
N ALA A 49 16.12 7.01 -0.55
CA ALA A 49 15.61 7.16 0.81
C ALA A 49 14.92 5.87 1.33
N VAL A 50 14.13 5.21 0.47
CA VAL A 50 13.50 3.91 0.82
C VAL A 50 14.56 2.82 1.03
N ARG A 51 15.61 2.77 0.18
CA ARG A 51 16.71 1.81 0.36
C ARG A 51 17.38 1.99 1.72
N GLU A 52 17.66 3.22 2.13
CA GLU A 52 18.25 3.50 3.45
C GLU A 52 17.32 3.10 4.59
N ASP A 53 16.02 3.37 4.47
CA ASP A 53 15.00 2.97 5.44
C ASP A 53 14.94 1.44 5.57
N PHE A 54 14.86 0.71 4.47
CA PHE A 54 14.79 -0.75 4.45
C PHE A 54 16.03 -1.39 5.09
N LEU A 55 17.22 -0.90 4.77
CA LEU A 55 18.46 -1.40 5.37
C LEU A 55 18.54 -1.10 6.87
N ARG A 56 18.16 0.12 7.29
CA ARG A 56 18.20 0.54 8.70
C ARG A 56 17.24 -0.28 9.57
N HIS A 57 16.05 -0.56 9.04
CA HIS A 57 15.00 -1.25 9.79
C HIS A 57 14.89 -2.73 9.48
N GLN A 58 15.80 -3.26 8.64
CA GLN A 58 15.82 -4.68 8.24
C GLN A 58 14.44 -5.12 7.75
N VAL A 59 13.86 -4.33 6.82
CA VAL A 59 12.54 -4.62 6.24
C VAL A 59 12.63 -5.86 5.36
N ASP A 60 11.70 -6.79 5.56
CA ASP A 60 11.65 -8.03 4.80
C ASP A 60 11.01 -7.81 3.42
N PHE A 61 11.81 -7.30 2.52
CA PHE A 61 11.42 -6.92 1.17
C PHE A 61 11.62 -8.09 0.19
N ILE A 62 10.53 -8.48 -0.50
CA ILE A 62 10.54 -9.59 -1.45
C ILE A 62 10.85 -9.10 -2.86
N TYR A 63 10.00 -8.21 -3.39
CA TYR A 63 10.22 -7.58 -4.70
C TYR A 63 9.45 -6.27 -4.81
N GLY A 64 9.75 -5.52 -5.87
CA GLY A 64 9.00 -4.32 -6.21
C GLY A 64 8.88 -4.12 -7.72
N THR A 65 7.91 -3.30 -8.11
CA THR A 65 7.73 -2.88 -9.50
C THR A 65 7.53 -1.36 -9.57
N ILE A 66 7.90 -0.78 -10.70
CA ILE A 66 7.70 0.63 -10.98
C ILE A 66 6.83 0.76 -12.23
N ARG A 67 5.80 1.59 -12.15
CA ARG A 67 4.92 1.95 -13.27
C ARG A 67 4.91 3.47 -13.42
N LEU A 68 4.79 3.95 -14.64
CA LEU A 68 4.54 5.35 -14.90
C LEU A 68 3.04 5.54 -15.12
N ILE A 69 2.46 6.45 -14.37
CA ILE A 69 1.03 6.75 -14.43
C ILE A 69 0.82 8.21 -14.79
N ARG A 70 -0.32 8.51 -15.37
CA ARG A 70 -0.76 9.88 -15.67
C ARG A 70 -1.66 10.38 -14.56
N LYS A 71 -1.73 11.69 -14.45
CA LYS A 71 -2.66 12.38 -13.57
C LYS A 71 -4.08 11.92 -13.79
N ASP A 72 -4.80 11.71 -12.70
CA ASP A 72 -6.24 11.42 -12.67
C ASP A 72 -7.01 12.75 -12.54
N GLU A 73 -7.76 13.11 -13.58
CA GLU A 73 -8.56 14.33 -13.61
C GLU A 73 -10.05 14.07 -13.39
N ASP A 74 -10.48 12.81 -13.34
CA ASP A 74 -11.88 12.42 -13.30
C ASP A 74 -12.36 12.01 -11.91
N ALA A 75 -11.53 11.32 -11.12
CA ALA A 75 -11.96 10.77 -9.84
C ALA A 75 -12.01 11.82 -8.74
N PHE A 76 -13.08 11.80 -7.93
CA PHE A 76 -13.18 12.70 -6.77
C PHE A 76 -12.09 12.41 -5.71
N LEU A 77 -11.78 11.15 -5.45
CA LEU A 77 -10.63 10.73 -4.66
C LEU A 77 -9.44 10.40 -5.59
N ALA A 78 -9.01 11.42 -6.36
CA ALA A 78 -7.90 11.26 -7.27
C ALA A 78 -6.66 10.75 -6.55
N TRP A 79 -6.24 9.53 -6.89
CA TRP A 79 -5.07 8.86 -6.35
C TRP A 79 -3.77 9.36 -7.02
N ALA A 80 -3.83 9.73 -8.30
CA ALA A 80 -2.75 10.34 -9.05
C ALA A 80 -3.03 11.84 -9.25
N ARG A 81 -2.55 12.66 -8.31
CA ARG A 81 -2.71 14.12 -8.37
C ARG A 81 -1.80 14.80 -9.38
N ASP A 82 -0.81 14.05 -9.87
CA ASP A 82 0.15 14.46 -10.89
C ASP A 82 0.57 13.25 -11.72
N ASP A 83 1.42 13.48 -12.72
CA ASP A 83 2.11 12.41 -13.45
C ASP A 83 3.13 11.74 -12.52
N TYR A 84 2.77 10.57 -11.99
CA TYR A 84 3.55 9.89 -10.98
C TYR A 84 4.35 8.69 -11.51
N ALA A 85 5.44 8.41 -10.81
CA ALA A 85 5.98 7.06 -10.71
C ALA A 85 5.25 6.34 -9.57
N CYS A 86 4.59 5.25 -9.90
CA CYS A 86 3.95 4.34 -8.97
C CYS A 86 4.96 3.27 -8.59
N VAL A 87 5.31 3.17 -7.33
CA VAL A 87 6.25 2.19 -6.80
C VAL A 87 5.50 1.21 -5.92
N ILE A 88 5.54 -0.06 -6.31
CA ILE A 88 4.92 -1.15 -5.56
C ILE A 88 6.03 -1.89 -4.81
N PHE A 89 5.83 -2.10 -3.52
CA PHE A 89 6.66 -2.97 -2.69
C PHE A 89 5.83 -4.15 -2.19
N ASN A 90 6.40 -5.33 -2.24
CA ASN A 90 5.85 -6.53 -1.65
C ASN A 90 6.72 -6.93 -0.46
N LEU A 91 6.15 -6.89 0.74
CA LEU A 91 6.85 -7.15 1.99
C LEU A 91 6.32 -8.44 2.62
N HIS A 92 7.23 -9.27 3.14
CA HIS A 92 6.84 -10.43 3.96
C HIS A 92 6.40 -9.98 5.35
N VAL A 93 5.30 -10.55 5.83
CA VAL A 93 4.69 -10.20 7.12
C VAL A 93 4.33 -11.46 7.89
N ASP A 94 4.93 -11.66 9.04
CA ASP A 94 4.64 -12.78 9.93
C ASP A 94 3.25 -12.66 10.56
N HIS A 95 2.54 -13.79 10.66
CA HIS A 95 1.18 -13.89 11.23
C HIS A 95 1.17 -13.94 12.76
N HIS A 96 1.84 -13.00 13.40
CA HIS A 96 1.74 -12.80 14.85
C HIS A 96 1.68 -11.30 15.21
N ALA A 97 1.31 -11.01 16.47
CA ALA A 97 1.06 -9.62 16.89
C ALA A 97 2.24 -8.68 16.62
N ASN A 98 3.48 -9.12 16.87
CA ASN A 98 4.68 -8.32 16.61
C ASN A 98 4.95 -8.14 15.13
N GLY A 99 4.74 -9.17 14.28
CA GLY A 99 4.86 -9.10 12.83
C GLY A 99 3.89 -8.07 12.24
N LEU A 100 2.62 -8.13 12.66
CA LEU A 100 1.60 -7.14 12.23
C LEU A 100 1.92 -5.72 12.72
N ALA A 101 2.42 -5.56 13.95
CA ALA A 101 2.83 -4.26 14.48
C ALA A 101 4.03 -3.70 13.71
N ARG A 102 5.01 -4.54 13.38
CA ARG A 102 6.16 -4.20 12.54
C ARG A 102 5.71 -3.77 11.15
N ALA A 103 4.89 -4.56 10.48
CA ALA A 103 4.33 -4.24 9.17
C ALA A 103 3.62 -2.88 9.17
N ARG A 104 2.76 -2.62 10.17
CA ARG A 104 2.11 -1.32 10.34
C ARG A 104 3.13 -0.17 10.38
N THR A 105 4.19 -0.33 11.16
CA THR A 105 5.24 0.70 11.29
C THR A 105 5.98 0.90 9.99
N ASP A 106 6.32 -0.18 9.29
CA ASP A 106 7.02 -0.15 8.00
C ASP A 106 6.18 0.56 6.93
N PHE A 107 4.89 0.22 6.81
CA PHE A 107 3.99 0.88 5.87
C PHE A 107 3.78 2.37 6.21
N GLN A 108 3.68 2.72 7.49
CA GLN A 108 3.57 4.13 7.90
C GLN A 108 4.81 4.93 7.53
N ARG A 109 6.03 4.38 7.74
CA ARG A 109 7.27 5.05 7.32
C ARG A 109 7.34 5.22 5.80
N LEU A 110 6.94 4.21 5.03
CA LEU A 110 6.89 4.29 3.56
C LEU A 110 5.95 5.41 3.08
N ILE A 111 4.78 5.57 3.73
CA ILE A 111 3.85 6.67 3.42
C ILE A 111 4.49 8.01 3.79
N ASP A 112 5.16 8.13 4.94
CA ASP A 112 5.88 9.35 5.32
C ASP A 112 6.95 9.70 4.28
N ARG A 113 7.71 8.73 3.80
CA ARG A 113 8.67 8.93 2.71
C ARG A 113 8.00 9.44 1.43
N ALA A 114 6.89 8.84 1.01
CA ALA A 114 6.16 9.33 -0.16
C ALA A 114 5.70 10.79 0.03
N ILE A 115 5.20 11.13 1.22
CA ILE A 115 4.77 12.49 1.56
C ILE A 115 5.94 13.50 1.52
N GLU A 116 7.13 13.12 1.97
CA GLU A 116 8.35 13.96 1.92
C GLU A 116 8.74 14.32 0.48
N PHE A 117 8.37 13.51 -0.49
CA PHE A 117 8.59 13.72 -1.92
C PHE A 117 7.33 14.15 -2.69
N ASP A 118 6.40 14.84 -2.03
CA ASP A 118 5.13 15.32 -2.60
C ASP A 118 4.23 14.22 -3.17
N GLY A 119 4.40 13.03 -2.64
CA GLY A 119 3.73 11.82 -3.10
C GLY A 119 2.45 11.47 -2.34
N SER A 120 2.01 10.24 -2.56
CA SER A 120 0.80 9.67 -2.00
C SER A 120 0.91 8.15 -1.90
N TYR A 121 -0.16 7.48 -1.50
CA TYR A 121 -0.25 6.02 -1.40
C TYR A 121 -1.60 5.51 -1.88
N PHE A 122 -1.71 4.22 -2.21
CA PHE A 122 -2.97 3.60 -2.60
C PHE A 122 -3.81 3.23 -1.37
N LEU A 123 -5.06 3.71 -1.34
CA LEU A 123 -5.95 3.68 -0.16
C LEU A 123 -6.40 2.29 0.30
N THR A 124 -6.41 1.27 -0.58
CA THR A 124 -7.23 0.08 -0.34
C THR A 124 -6.45 -1.18 -0.02
N TYR A 125 -5.12 -1.23 -0.24
CA TYR A 125 -4.34 -2.44 0.02
C TYR A 125 -4.23 -2.76 1.52
N HIS A 126 -4.09 -1.73 2.36
CA HIS A 126 -4.01 -1.90 3.81
C HIS A 126 -4.64 -0.71 4.54
N ARG A 127 -4.88 -0.89 5.85
CA ARG A 127 -5.52 0.11 6.72
C ARG A 127 -4.55 0.68 7.76
N PHE A 128 -3.24 0.71 7.44
CA PHE A 128 -2.21 1.12 8.39
C PHE A 128 -1.90 2.61 8.37
N ALA A 129 -2.32 3.35 7.34
CA ALA A 129 -2.11 4.78 7.27
C ALA A 129 -2.69 5.49 8.50
N ARG A 130 -1.92 6.43 9.07
CA ARG A 130 -2.43 7.31 10.12
C ARG A 130 -3.37 8.34 9.52
N ARG A 131 -4.22 8.92 10.38
CA ARG A 131 -5.20 9.92 9.94
C ARG A 131 -4.54 11.18 9.34
N ASP A 132 -3.41 11.62 9.90
CA ASP A 132 -2.65 12.75 9.35
C ASP A 132 -2.09 12.44 7.95
N GLN A 133 -1.56 11.24 7.74
CA GLN A 133 -1.10 10.77 6.43
C GLN A 133 -2.25 10.71 5.41
N LEU A 134 -3.40 10.14 5.83
CA LEU A 134 -4.59 10.09 4.98
C LEU A 134 -5.03 11.48 4.53
N LEU A 135 -5.17 12.43 5.46
CA LEU A 135 -5.65 13.78 5.15
C LEU A 135 -4.63 14.58 4.33
N ARG A 136 -3.33 14.33 4.49
CA ARG A 136 -2.30 14.95 3.68
C ARG A 136 -2.29 14.42 2.24
N CYS A 137 -2.44 13.11 2.07
CA CYS A 137 -2.49 12.49 0.75
C CYS A 137 -3.84 12.71 0.03
N TYR A 138 -4.93 12.75 0.80
CA TYR A 138 -6.31 12.87 0.29
C TYR A 138 -7.08 13.97 1.05
N PRO A 139 -6.76 15.25 0.84
CA PRO A 139 -7.40 16.36 1.54
C PRO A 139 -8.90 16.45 1.27
N GLN A 140 -9.40 15.86 0.18
CA GLN A 140 -10.82 15.77 -0.17
C GLN A 140 -11.59 14.69 0.62
N MET A 141 -10.92 13.86 1.43
CA MET A 141 -11.55 12.76 2.17
C MET A 141 -12.72 13.21 3.07
N PRO A 142 -12.64 14.30 3.84
CA PRO A 142 -13.78 14.75 4.66
C PRO A 142 -15.02 15.07 3.82
N GLU A 143 -14.83 15.72 2.68
CA GLU A 143 -15.92 16.05 1.76
C GLU A 143 -16.49 14.78 1.10
N PHE A 144 -15.63 13.84 0.73
CA PHE A 144 -16.08 12.54 0.22
C PHE A 144 -17.00 11.84 1.23
N LEU A 145 -16.60 11.76 2.49
CA LEU A 145 -17.40 11.14 3.54
C LEU A 145 -18.70 11.90 3.81
N ARG A 146 -18.69 13.23 3.72
CA ARG A 146 -19.90 14.05 3.83
C ARG A 146 -20.89 13.75 2.69
N ARG A 147 -20.40 13.69 1.44
CA ARG A 147 -21.23 13.32 0.27
C ARG A 147 -21.77 11.91 0.39
N LYS A 148 -20.91 10.96 0.79
CA LYS A 148 -21.32 9.57 1.01
C LYS A 148 -22.50 9.48 2.00
N ARG A 149 -22.47 10.21 3.11
CA ARG A 149 -23.57 10.25 4.08
C ARG A 149 -24.83 10.89 3.51
N ALA A 150 -24.71 11.92 2.66
CA ALA A 150 -25.86 12.55 2.02
C ALA A 150 -26.56 11.62 1.03
N PHE A 151 -25.81 10.82 0.25
CA PHE A 151 -26.37 9.87 -0.72
C PHE A 151 -26.83 8.56 -0.10
N ASP A 152 -26.23 8.16 1.02
CA ASP A 152 -26.53 6.90 1.71
C ASP A 152 -26.66 7.16 3.23
N PRO A 153 -27.73 7.83 3.68
CA PRO A 153 -27.91 8.21 5.09
C PRO A 153 -28.05 6.99 6.00
N GLU A 154 -28.57 5.89 5.49
CA GLU A 154 -28.75 4.64 6.25
C GLU A 154 -27.52 3.73 6.24
N GLN A 155 -26.42 4.15 5.59
CA GLN A 155 -25.15 3.41 5.49
C GLN A 155 -25.33 1.99 4.93
N ARG A 156 -26.25 1.78 4.00
CA ARG A 156 -26.53 0.49 3.36
C ARG A 156 -25.37 0.01 2.49
N PHE A 157 -24.71 0.95 1.79
CA PHE A 157 -23.53 0.68 0.98
C PHE A 157 -22.28 0.92 1.82
N SER A 158 -21.80 -0.12 2.48
CA SER A 158 -20.64 -0.05 3.38
C SER A 158 -19.64 -1.16 3.06
N SER A 159 -18.39 -0.91 3.40
CA SER A 159 -17.28 -1.87 3.31
C SER A 159 -16.43 -1.76 4.58
N ASP A 160 -15.54 -2.73 4.80
CA ASP A 160 -14.59 -2.66 5.91
C ASP A 160 -13.66 -1.45 5.79
N TRP A 161 -13.28 -1.10 4.57
CA TRP A 161 -12.50 0.11 4.30
C TRP A 161 -13.28 1.36 4.75
N HIS A 162 -14.56 1.50 4.35
CA HIS A 162 -15.39 2.64 4.74
C HIS A 162 -15.55 2.70 6.26
N ARG A 163 -15.89 1.59 6.92
CA ARG A 163 -16.02 1.54 8.39
C ARG A 163 -14.75 1.99 9.09
N HIS A 164 -13.58 1.59 8.58
CA HIS A 164 -12.28 2.02 9.12
C HIS A 164 -12.03 3.52 8.95
N GLN A 165 -12.47 4.13 7.84
CA GLN A 165 -12.24 5.56 7.56
C GLN A 165 -13.18 6.48 8.35
N VAL A 166 -14.31 5.98 8.84
CA VAL A 166 -15.29 6.77 9.62
C VAL A 166 -15.19 6.56 11.13
N ALA A 167 -14.43 5.56 11.58
CA ALA A 167 -14.13 5.31 12.99
C ALA A 167 -13.08 6.29 13.50
#